data_f6d13db6d55dbd731139fd090a852d4e
#
_entry.id   f6d13db6d55dbd731139fd090a852d4e
#
_cell.length_a   1.000
_cell.length_b   1.000
_cell.length_c   1.000
_cell.angle_alpha   90.00
_cell.angle_beta   90.00
_cell.angle_gamma   90.00
#
_symmetry.space_group_name_H-M   'P 1'
#
loop_
_entity.id
_entity.type
_entity.pdbx_description
1 polymer ?
#
loop_
_entity_poly.entity_id
_entity_poly.type
_entity_poly.pdbx_seq_one_letter_code
_entity_poly.pdbx_strand_id
1 'polypeptide(L)'
;GVIILDSLGRIIYSNDMANDLYMVLDKEAVESQEIIGHTIVRFPLVDEVMKTGRPVFGDEVSENMTLSAWGLPIISGGKVTRTVLILTDVTAIREKEKQILVKDSVIKEIHHRVKNSLNTIAGMLRMQARRAKDPDTKDALKRSVNRILGISQIHDILASQSGGQIDMDVLLDRICKLSVDSLTFCPVRVVREKGSDPLIVDSEKAVPLAIAANELIHNAIDHGFYGMNKLILIVETPLDEVKPHVYIKNNRHPLSPEVKDMNSSGLGLQIVRNLVEIELKGSFELRNDGEFVTADIYCSRALMGA
;
A
#
# COMPACT_ATOMS: atom_id res chain seq x y z
N GLY A 1 -2.97 29.20 19.49
CA GLY A 1 -3.63 30.21 20.31
C GLY A 1 -3.93 29.70 21.69
N VAL A 2 -3.90 30.59 22.69
CA VAL A 2 -4.24 30.26 24.08
C VAL A 2 -5.26 31.26 24.61
N ILE A 3 -6.37 30.76 25.19
CA ILE A 3 -7.39 31.53 25.87
C ILE A 3 -7.53 31.00 27.30
N ILE A 4 -7.67 31.88 28.29
CA ILE A 4 -7.97 31.51 29.67
C ILE A 4 -9.36 32.07 30.00
N LEU A 5 -10.24 31.21 30.51
CA LEU A 5 -11.62 31.52 30.88
C LEU A 5 -11.80 31.47 32.40
N ASP A 6 -12.70 32.31 32.91
CA ASP A 6 -13.18 32.20 34.29
C ASP A 6 -14.21 31.06 34.48
N SER A 7 -14.72 30.90 35.70
CA SER A 7 -15.75 29.90 36.01
C SER A 7 -17.10 30.12 35.33
N LEU A 8 -17.30 31.23 34.65
CA LEU A 8 -18.52 31.58 33.90
C LEU A 8 -18.28 31.51 32.39
N GLY A 9 -17.10 31.09 31.93
CA GLY A 9 -16.75 31.05 30.50
C GLY A 9 -16.33 32.38 29.89
N ARG A 10 -16.05 33.41 30.72
CA ARG A 10 -15.59 34.71 30.24
C ARG A 10 -14.10 34.70 30.01
N ILE A 11 -13.64 35.36 28.96
CA ILE A 11 -12.21 35.46 28.62
C ILE A 11 -11.50 36.35 29.62
N ILE A 12 -10.54 35.79 30.38
CA ILE A 12 -9.66 36.52 31.29
C ILE A 12 -8.36 36.91 30.57
N TYR A 13 -7.90 36.06 29.67
CA TYR A 13 -6.68 36.23 28.90
C TYR A 13 -6.80 35.57 27.54
N SER A 14 -6.27 36.22 26.55
CA SER A 14 -6.11 35.68 25.19
C SER A 14 -4.81 36.21 24.58
N ASN A 15 -4.06 35.37 23.88
CA ASN A 15 -2.93 35.86 23.09
C ASN A 15 -3.35 36.24 21.66
N ASP A 16 -2.52 36.99 20.95
CA ASP A 16 -2.84 37.53 19.61
C ASP A 16 -3.26 36.42 18.63
N MET A 17 -2.53 35.30 18.62
CA MET A 17 -2.88 34.15 17.77
C MET A 17 -4.27 33.58 18.11
N ALA A 18 -4.66 33.53 19.37
CA ALA A 18 -5.98 33.04 19.74
C ALA A 18 -7.07 34.03 19.34
N ASN A 19 -6.78 35.33 19.42
CA ASN A 19 -7.72 36.36 18.97
C ASN A 19 -7.99 36.22 17.47
N ASP A 20 -6.93 36.06 16.66
CA ASP A 20 -7.06 35.88 15.21
C ASP A 20 -7.87 34.61 14.86
N LEU A 21 -7.57 33.49 15.53
CA LEU A 21 -8.28 32.22 15.30
C LEU A 21 -9.73 32.26 15.76
N TYR A 22 -10.00 32.91 16.90
CA TYR A 22 -11.35 33.02 17.46
C TYR A 22 -12.25 33.93 16.62
N MET A 23 -11.73 35.05 16.11
CA MET A 23 -12.47 35.97 15.26
C MET A 23 -12.94 35.32 13.94
N VAL A 24 -12.25 34.32 13.44
CA VAL A 24 -12.68 33.58 12.24
C VAL A 24 -13.86 32.66 12.54
N LEU A 25 -13.96 32.14 13.76
CA LEU A 25 -15.05 31.23 14.15
C LEU A 25 -16.33 31.98 14.54
N ASP A 26 -16.21 33.09 15.26
CA ASP A 26 -17.34 33.81 15.79
C ASP A 26 -17.45 35.18 15.11
N LYS A 27 -18.24 35.25 14.03
CA LYS A 27 -18.46 36.47 13.28
C LYS A 27 -19.20 37.56 14.10
N GLU A 28 -19.93 37.16 15.15
CA GLU A 28 -20.60 38.11 16.04
C GLU A 28 -19.62 38.78 17.02
N ALA A 29 -18.50 38.11 17.35
CA ALA A 29 -17.45 38.67 18.19
C ALA A 29 -16.68 39.82 17.53
N VAL A 30 -16.70 39.88 16.18
CA VAL A 30 -16.01 40.92 15.40
C VAL A 30 -16.57 42.33 15.60
N GLU A 31 -17.83 42.47 16.00
CA GLU A 31 -18.44 43.79 16.21
C GLU A 31 -18.11 44.42 17.59
N SER A 32 -17.60 43.66 18.53
CA SER A 32 -17.16 44.15 19.84
C SER A 32 -15.64 44.26 19.91
N GLN A 33 -15.09 45.46 19.88
CA GLN A 33 -13.63 45.72 19.99
C GLN A 33 -12.97 45.31 21.30
N GLU A 34 -13.71 44.85 22.31
CA GLU A 34 -13.20 44.34 23.60
C GLU A 34 -13.52 42.87 23.80
N ILE A 35 -12.56 42.01 23.49
CA ILE A 35 -12.69 40.56 23.66
C ILE A 35 -12.54 40.18 25.15
N ILE A 36 -11.68 40.87 25.89
CA ILE A 36 -11.35 40.53 27.30
C ILE A 36 -12.39 41.07 28.26
N GLY A 37 -12.96 40.21 29.10
CA GLY A 37 -13.87 40.56 30.21
C GLY A 37 -15.37 40.55 29.89
N HIS A 38 -15.75 40.63 28.62
CA HIS A 38 -17.16 40.68 28.22
C HIS A 38 -17.60 39.52 27.32
N THR A 39 -16.67 38.88 26.58
CA THR A 39 -17.01 37.80 25.65
C THR A 39 -17.08 36.46 26.37
N ILE A 40 -18.24 35.81 26.28
CA ILE A 40 -18.44 34.43 26.73
C ILE A 40 -18.13 33.50 25.57
N VAL A 41 -17.15 32.62 25.74
CA VAL A 41 -16.80 31.63 24.72
C VAL A 41 -17.88 30.54 24.69
N ARG A 42 -18.59 30.42 23.56
CA ARG A 42 -19.66 29.45 23.36
C ARG A 42 -19.14 28.20 22.59
N PHE A 43 -18.09 27.60 23.05
CA PHE A 43 -17.69 26.30 22.57
C PHE A 43 -18.38 25.20 23.40
N PRO A 44 -19.05 24.22 22.81
CA PRO A 44 -19.64 23.08 23.51
C PRO A 44 -18.63 22.37 24.43
N LEU A 45 -17.37 22.34 23.99
CA LEU A 45 -16.22 21.79 24.71
C LEU A 45 -15.97 22.50 26.08
N VAL A 46 -16.19 23.82 26.16
CA VAL A 46 -16.02 24.60 27.41
C VAL A 46 -17.04 24.16 28.44
N ASP A 47 -18.30 24.01 28.05
CA ASP A 47 -19.38 23.57 28.93
C ASP A 47 -19.12 22.17 29.48
N GLU A 48 -18.57 21.29 28.65
CA GLU A 48 -18.22 19.92 29.02
C GLU A 48 -17.06 19.90 30.00
N VAL A 49 -16.00 20.69 29.80
CA VAL A 49 -14.88 20.84 30.75
C VAL A 49 -15.36 21.34 32.07
N MET A 50 -16.22 22.37 32.08
CA MET A 50 -16.75 22.96 33.33
C MET A 50 -17.66 22.00 34.10
N LYS A 51 -18.45 21.18 33.39
CA LYS A 51 -19.31 20.17 34.02
C LYS A 51 -18.56 18.98 34.58
N THR A 52 -17.58 18.46 33.78
CA THR A 52 -16.91 17.21 34.10
C THR A 52 -15.65 17.40 34.94
N GLY A 53 -15.01 18.56 34.88
CA GLY A 53 -13.70 18.83 35.46
C GLY A 53 -12.59 17.97 34.83
N ARG A 54 -12.78 17.52 33.58
CA ARG A 54 -11.80 16.72 32.85
C ARG A 54 -11.35 17.45 31.57
N PRO A 55 -10.12 17.18 31.11
CA PRO A 55 -9.70 17.65 29.78
C PRO A 55 -10.64 17.13 28.70
N VAL A 56 -11.02 18.00 27.77
CA VAL A 56 -11.85 17.67 26.60
C VAL A 56 -11.13 18.16 25.35
N PHE A 57 -11.24 17.37 24.29
CA PHE A 57 -10.66 17.66 23.00
C PHE A 57 -11.76 17.60 21.93
N GLY A 58 -11.73 18.51 20.96
CA GLY A 58 -12.64 18.52 19.83
C GLY A 58 -12.13 19.37 18.69
N ASP A 59 -12.64 19.09 17.49
CA ASP A 59 -12.39 19.92 16.31
C ASP A 59 -13.64 20.77 16.03
N GLU A 60 -13.42 22.05 15.79
CA GLU A 60 -14.45 22.99 15.32
C GLU A 60 -14.21 23.33 13.86
N VAL A 61 -15.24 23.19 13.04
CA VAL A 61 -15.16 23.39 11.58
C VAL A 61 -15.95 24.63 11.19
N SER A 62 -15.27 25.59 10.62
CA SER A 62 -15.86 26.74 9.91
C SER A 62 -15.78 26.55 8.41
N GLU A 63 -16.37 27.46 7.61
CA GLU A 63 -16.38 27.37 6.14
C GLU A 63 -14.99 27.22 5.52
N ASN A 64 -13.97 27.89 6.09
CA ASN A 64 -12.62 27.93 5.53
C ASN A 64 -11.53 27.45 6.49
N MET A 65 -11.87 26.98 7.69
CA MET A 65 -10.88 26.65 8.72
C MET A 65 -11.36 25.50 9.60
N THR A 66 -10.45 24.62 9.95
CA THR A 66 -10.64 23.61 10.97
C THR A 66 -9.72 23.91 12.15
N LEU A 67 -10.31 24.21 13.30
CA LEU A 67 -9.59 24.41 14.56
C LEU A 67 -9.66 23.17 15.42
N SER A 68 -8.50 22.73 15.91
CA SER A 68 -8.39 21.75 16.98
C SER A 68 -8.34 22.49 18.32
N ALA A 69 -9.27 22.18 19.20
CA ALA A 69 -9.40 22.82 20.50
C ALA A 69 -9.20 21.84 21.66
N TRP A 70 -8.32 22.20 22.59
CA TRP A 70 -8.14 21.49 23.86
C TRP A 70 -8.64 22.36 24.99
N GLY A 71 -9.58 21.83 25.77
CA GLY A 71 -10.06 22.45 27.00
C GLY A 71 -9.46 21.76 28.22
N LEU A 72 -8.70 22.51 29.02
CA LEU A 72 -8.02 22.01 30.20
C LEU A 72 -8.54 22.69 31.45
N PRO A 73 -9.13 21.97 32.42
CA PRO A 73 -9.63 22.56 33.65
C PRO A 73 -8.49 22.92 34.65
N ILE A 74 -8.60 24.08 35.26
CA ILE A 74 -7.80 24.43 36.45
C ILE A 74 -8.72 24.27 37.67
N ILE A 75 -8.40 23.30 38.52
CA ILE A 75 -9.22 22.92 39.69
C ILE A 75 -8.60 23.49 40.95
N SER A 76 -9.41 24.17 41.77
CA SER A 76 -9.06 24.60 43.11
C SER A 76 -10.22 24.32 44.08
N GLY A 77 -9.94 23.74 45.22
CA GLY A 77 -10.97 23.37 46.20
C GLY A 77 -12.03 22.38 45.66
N GLY A 78 -11.64 21.49 44.70
CA GLY A 78 -12.55 20.51 44.12
C GLY A 78 -13.52 21.08 43.04
N LYS A 79 -13.38 22.33 42.67
CA LYS A 79 -14.20 22.99 41.62
C LYS A 79 -13.30 23.52 40.51
N VAL A 80 -13.83 23.50 39.28
CA VAL A 80 -13.18 24.17 38.13
C VAL A 80 -13.28 25.69 38.34
N THR A 81 -12.14 26.33 38.50
CA THR A 81 -12.07 27.79 38.71
C THR A 81 -11.72 28.53 37.44
N ARG A 82 -11.01 27.87 36.51
CA ARG A 82 -10.64 28.41 35.22
C ARG A 82 -10.58 27.27 34.19
N THR A 83 -10.70 27.62 32.92
CA THR A 83 -10.46 26.71 31.80
C THR A 83 -9.41 27.31 30.87
N VAL A 84 -8.40 26.54 30.50
CA VAL A 84 -7.42 26.93 29.49
C VAL A 84 -7.84 26.28 28.17
N LEU A 85 -8.06 27.08 27.14
CA LEU A 85 -8.27 26.62 25.78
C LEU A 85 -6.98 26.79 24.98
N ILE A 86 -6.59 25.72 24.32
CA ILE A 86 -5.49 25.75 23.34
C ILE A 86 -6.12 25.52 21.96
N LEU A 87 -5.97 26.50 21.07
CA LEU A 87 -6.50 26.49 19.72
C LEU A 87 -5.37 26.32 18.73
N THR A 88 -5.51 25.39 17.78
CA THR A 88 -4.54 25.13 16.73
C THR A 88 -5.26 25.05 15.38
N ASP A 89 -4.81 25.80 14.40
CA ASP A 89 -5.28 25.65 13.02
C ASP A 89 -4.70 24.35 12.43
N VAL A 90 -5.59 23.43 12.11
CA VAL A 90 -5.27 22.12 11.53
C VAL A 90 -5.82 21.97 10.11
N THR A 91 -6.26 23.06 9.49
CA THR A 91 -6.90 23.07 8.16
C THR A 91 -6.04 22.37 7.13
N ALA A 92 -4.77 22.79 6.99
CA ALA A 92 -3.87 22.21 6.00
C ALA A 92 -3.57 20.72 6.27
N ILE A 93 -3.55 20.32 7.54
CA ILE A 93 -3.33 18.92 7.93
C ILE A 93 -4.57 18.10 7.54
N ARG A 94 -5.76 18.56 7.90
CA ARG A 94 -7.03 17.87 7.60
C ARG A 94 -7.29 17.79 6.08
N GLU A 95 -6.96 18.83 5.34
CA GLU A 95 -7.05 18.79 3.87
C GLU A 95 -6.11 17.75 3.26
N LYS A 96 -4.87 17.68 3.73
CA LYS A 96 -3.92 16.66 3.28
C LYS A 96 -4.39 15.24 3.64
N GLU A 97 -4.85 15.02 4.87
CA GLU A 97 -5.43 13.74 5.28
C GLU A 97 -6.59 13.33 4.37
N LYS A 98 -7.51 14.26 4.08
CA LYS A 98 -8.64 14.04 3.17
C LYS A 98 -8.16 13.71 1.75
N GLN A 99 -7.16 14.43 1.25
CA GLN A 99 -6.58 14.15 -0.08
C GLN A 99 -5.94 12.75 -0.15
N ILE A 100 -5.24 12.32 0.91
CA ILE A 100 -4.66 10.97 0.99
C ILE A 100 -5.77 9.92 0.95
N LEU A 101 -6.83 10.07 1.76
CA LEU A 101 -7.95 9.14 1.79
C LEU A 101 -8.66 9.04 0.42
N VAL A 102 -8.84 10.18 -0.27
CA VAL A 102 -9.42 10.19 -1.62
C VAL A 102 -8.51 9.48 -2.61
N LYS A 103 -7.20 9.75 -2.59
CA LYS A 103 -6.22 9.06 -3.45
C LYS A 103 -6.25 7.54 -3.22
N ASP A 104 -6.24 7.09 -1.99
CA ASP A 104 -6.30 5.66 -1.66
C ASP A 104 -7.58 5.00 -2.18
N SER A 105 -8.73 5.70 -2.05
CA SER A 105 -10.00 5.22 -2.58
C SER A 105 -9.98 5.09 -4.11
N VAL A 106 -9.43 6.08 -4.80
CA VAL A 106 -9.29 6.07 -6.27
C VAL A 106 -8.35 4.94 -6.73
N ILE A 107 -7.23 4.75 -6.06
CA ILE A 107 -6.29 3.66 -6.37
C ILE A 107 -6.98 2.29 -6.22
N LYS A 108 -7.71 2.07 -5.14
CA LYS A 108 -8.49 0.84 -4.93
C LYS A 108 -9.51 0.60 -6.03
N GLU A 109 -10.24 1.64 -6.42
CA GLU A 109 -11.23 1.56 -7.52
C GLU A 109 -10.55 1.21 -8.85
N ILE A 110 -9.38 1.80 -9.14
CA ILE A 110 -8.60 1.46 -10.35
C ILE A 110 -8.21 -0.02 -10.34
N HIS A 111 -7.67 -0.55 -9.23
CA HIS A 111 -7.32 -1.97 -9.12
C HIS A 111 -8.53 -2.88 -9.34
N HIS A 112 -9.68 -2.54 -8.76
CA HIS A 112 -10.92 -3.32 -8.98
C HIS A 112 -11.38 -3.28 -10.44
N ARG A 113 -11.30 -2.14 -11.12
CA ARG A 113 -11.65 -2.02 -12.54
C ARG A 113 -10.69 -2.80 -13.44
N VAL A 114 -9.39 -2.73 -13.17
CA VAL A 114 -8.37 -3.51 -13.88
C VAL A 114 -8.65 -5.00 -13.73
N LYS A 115 -8.89 -5.47 -12.49
CA LYS A 115 -9.28 -6.86 -12.22
C LYS A 115 -10.49 -7.29 -13.04
N ASN A 116 -11.57 -6.48 -13.07
CA ASN A 116 -12.78 -6.79 -13.81
C ASN A 116 -12.52 -6.89 -15.33
N SER A 117 -11.72 -5.97 -15.88
CA SER A 117 -11.32 -5.99 -17.29
C SER A 117 -10.49 -7.23 -17.62
N LEU A 118 -9.51 -7.57 -16.79
CA LEU A 118 -8.68 -8.77 -16.95
C LEU A 118 -9.52 -10.06 -16.90
N ASN A 119 -10.46 -10.16 -15.98
CA ASN A 119 -11.37 -11.31 -15.89
C ASN A 119 -12.25 -11.45 -17.14
N THR A 120 -12.71 -10.35 -17.72
CA THR A 120 -13.47 -10.33 -18.97
C THR A 120 -12.62 -10.85 -20.13
N ILE A 121 -11.37 -10.38 -20.27
CA ILE A 121 -10.42 -10.83 -21.31
C ILE A 121 -10.12 -12.32 -21.12
N ALA A 122 -9.87 -12.78 -19.90
CA ALA A 122 -9.65 -14.20 -19.59
C ALA A 122 -10.86 -15.05 -20.00
N GLY A 123 -12.08 -14.56 -19.78
CA GLY A 123 -13.32 -15.22 -20.24
C GLY A 123 -13.40 -15.37 -21.75
N MET A 124 -13.05 -14.29 -22.47
CA MET A 124 -13.02 -14.32 -23.96
C MET A 124 -11.98 -15.31 -24.50
N LEU A 125 -10.77 -15.30 -23.94
CA LEU A 125 -9.71 -16.24 -24.33
C LEU A 125 -10.06 -17.68 -24.00
N ARG A 126 -10.75 -17.97 -22.90
CA ARG A 126 -11.28 -19.31 -22.59
C ARG A 126 -12.28 -19.79 -23.64
N MET A 127 -13.14 -18.89 -24.12
CA MET A 127 -14.07 -19.24 -25.21
C MET A 127 -13.32 -19.54 -26.52
N GLN A 128 -12.28 -18.77 -26.84
CA GLN A 128 -11.46 -19.05 -28.00
C GLN A 128 -10.69 -20.36 -27.87
N ALA A 129 -10.12 -20.66 -26.69
CA ALA A 129 -9.44 -21.92 -26.44
C ALA A 129 -10.36 -23.15 -26.59
N ARG A 130 -11.66 -23.04 -26.23
CA ARG A 130 -12.64 -24.10 -26.46
C ARG A 130 -12.94 -24.33 -27.95
N ARG A 131 -12.84 -23.31 -28.78
CA ARG A 131 -13.11 -23.36 -30.21
C ARG A 131 -11.88 -23.73 -31.04
N ALA A 132 -10.68 -23.58 -30.49
CA ALA A 132 -9.43 -23.93 -31.17
C ALA A 132 -9.39 -25.43 -31.45
N LYS A 133 -9.10 -25.79 -32.71
CA LYS A 133 -8.98 -27.16 -33.17
C LYS A 133 -7.57 -27.70 -32.97
N ASP A 134 -6.59 -26.83 -33.12
CA ASP A 134 -5.18 -27.16 -32.98
C ASP A 134 -4.79 -27.23 -31.48
N PRO A 135 -4.18 -28.34 -31.03
CA PRO A 135 -3.77 -28.53 -29.64
C PRO A 135 -2.78 -27.45 -29.15
N ASP A 136 -1.81 -27.09 -29.97
CA ASP A 136 -0.78 -26.11 -29.61
C ASP A 136 -1.37 -24.72 -29.40
N THR A 137 -2.28 -24.31 -30.28
CA THR A 137 -3.04 -23.07 -30.14
C THR A 137 -3.91 -23.08 -28.87
N LYS A 138 -4.56 -24.21 -28.57
CA LYS A 138 -5.38 -24.36 -27.38
C LYS A 138 -4.56 -24.22 -26.10
N ASP A 139 -3.39 -24.81 -26.06
CA ASP A 139 -2.51 -24.74 -24.90
C ASP A 139 -1.83 -23.36 -24.76
N ALA A 140 -1.49 -22.70 -25.86
CA ALA A 140 -1.03 -21.32 -25.83
C ALA A 140 -2.10 -20.36 -25.26
N LEU A 141 -3.35 -20.53 -25.66
CA LEU A 141 -4.48 -19.74 -25.13
C LEU A 141 -4.73 -20.02 -23.64
N LYS A 142 -4.64 -21.27 -23.20
CA LYS A 142 -4.76 -21.61 -21.78
C LYS A 142 -3.66 -20.97 -20.94
N ARG A 143 -2.39 -21.02 -21.39
CA ARG A 143 -1.29 -20.31 -20.73
C ARG A 143 -1.54 -18.81 -20.62
N SER A 144 -2.03 -18.19 -21.70
CA SER A 144 -2.41 -16.77 -21.67
C SER A 144 -3.51 -16.45 -20.67
N VAL A 145 -4.54 -17.30 -20.57
CA VAL A 145 -5.60 -17.18 -19.56
C VAL A 145 -5.03 -17.23 -18.15
N ASN A 146 -4.17 -18.20 -17.85
CA ASN A 146 -3.57 -18.36 -16.52
C ASN A 146 -2.73 -17.13 -16.13
N ARG A 147 -1.95 -16.56 -17.07
CA ARG A 147 -1.21 -15.32 -16.85
C ARG A 147 -2.12 -14.14 -16.51
N ILE A 148 -3.17 -13.94 -17.30
CA ILE A 148 -4.12 -12.84 -17.05
C ILE A 148 -4.79 -12.98 -15.70
N LEU A 149 -5.15 -14.21 -15.29
CA LEU A 149 -5.73 -14.46 -13.98
C LEU A 149 -4.72 -14.20 -12.85
N GLY A 150 -3.45 -14.57 -13.03
CA GLY A 150 -2.38 -14.25 -12.09
C GLY A 150 -2.24 -12.73 -11.88
N ILE A 151 -2.21 -11.96 -12.96
CA ILE A 151 -2.19 -10.49 -12.89
C ILE A 151 -3.44 -9.95 -12.19
N SER A 152 -4.62 -10.49 -12.50
CA SER A 152 -5.89 -10.12 -11.87
C SER A 152 -5.86 -10.34 -10.33
N GLN A 153 -5.25 -11.44 -9.87
CA GLN A 153 -5.10 -11.74 -8.45
C GLN A 153 -4.12 -10.78 -7.76
N ILE A 154 -3.03 -10.40 -8.42
CA ILE A 154 -2.10 -9.39 -7.91
C ILE A 154 -2.82 -8.07 -7.67
N HIS A 155 -3.61 -7.59 -8.63
CA HIS A 155 -4.41 -6.37 -8.46
C HIS A 155 -5.42 -6.46 -7.30
N ASP A 156 -5.98 -7.64 -7.04
CA ASP A 156 -6.90 -7.85 -5.90
C ASP A 156 -6.18 -7.79 -4.55
N ILE A 157 -4.98 -8.35 -4.48
CA ILE A 157 -4.14 -8.29 -3.27
C ILE A 157 -3.74 -6.84 -2.99
N LEU A 158 -3.30 -6.11 -4.01
CA LEU A 158 -2.87 -4.71 -3.87
C LEU A 158 -4.03 -3.78 -3.49
N ALA A 159 -5.24 -4.02 -4.02
CA ALA A 159 -6.44 -3.29 -3.62
C ALA A 159 -6.78 -3.44 -2.13
N SER A 160 -6.36 -4.53 -1.49
CA SER A 160 -6.61 -4.79 -0.06
C SER A 160 -5.60 -4.11 0.86
N GLN A 161 -4.50 -3.56 0.34
CA GLN A 161 -3.48 -2.86 1.11
C GLN A 161 -3.71 -1.34 1.03
N SER A 162 -3.49 -0.64 2.13
CA SER A 162 -3.65 0.81 2.24
C SER A 162 -2.31 1.45 2.62
N GLY A 163 -2.04 2.66 2.13
CA GLY A 163 -0.88 3.43 2.62
C GLY A 163 0.25 3.69 1.62
N GLY A 164 0.06 3.39 0.33
CA GLY A 164 1.04 3.74 -0.70
C GLY A 164 2.32 2.89 -0.71
N GLN A 165 2.58 2.12 0.33
CA GLN A 165 3.71 1.20 0.45
C GLN A 165 3.24 -0.24 0.63
N ILE A 166 3.93 -1.19 0.01
CA ILE A 166 3.58 -2.60 -0.07
C ILE A 166 4.70 -3.45 0.54
N ASP A 167 4.33 -4.32 1.46
CA ASP A 167 5.20 -5.38 1.96
C ASP A 167 5.25 -6.50 0.90
N MET A 168 6.39 -6.57 0.20
CA MET A 168 6.63 -7.56 -0.85
C MET A 168 6.72 -8.98 -0.31
N ASP A 169 7.13 -9.18 0.94
CA ASP A 169 7.19 -10.51 1.54
C ASP A 169 5.78 -11.10 1.71
N VAL A 170 4.85 -10.29 2.19
CA VAL A 170 3.43 -10.67 2.30
C VAL A 170 2.82 -10.92 0.93
N LEU A 171 3.15 -10.09 -0.06
CA LEU A 171 2.65 -10.22 -1.42
C LEU A 171 3.17 -11.50 -2.09
N LEU A 172 4.48 -11.77 -2.00
CA LEU A 172 5.10 -12.96 -2.56
C LEU A 172 4.59 -14.25 -1.90
N ASP A 173 4.36 -14.26 -0.59
CA ASP A 173 3.76 -15.39 0.13
C ASP A 173 2.37 -15.73 -0.44
N ARG A 174 1.56 -14.70 -0.70
CA ARG A 174 0.22 -14.89 -1.31
C ARG A 174 0.31 -15.39 -2.74
N ILE A 175 1.21 -14.84 -3.56
CA ILE A 175 1.43 -15.28 -4.94
C ILE A 175 1.87 -16.75 -4.96
N CYS A 176 2.85 -17.14 -4.15
CA CYS A 176 3.30 -18.52 -4.03
C CYS A 176 2.16 -19.47 -3.65
N LYS A 177 1.36 -19.11 -2.65
CA LYS A 177 0.21 -19.91 -2.21
C LYS A 177 -0.79 -20.11 -3.33
N LEU A 178 -1.21 -19.05 -4.00
CA LEU A 178 -2.19 -19.11 -5.10
C LEU A 178 -1.67 -19.91 -6.29
N SER A 179 -0.38 -19.78 -6.62
CA SER A 179 0.24 -20.53 -7.71
C SER A 179 0.28 -22.03 -7.41
N VAL A 180 0.55 -22.42 -6.17
CA VAL A 180 0.58 -23.83 -5.75
C VAL A 180 -0.82 -24.41 -5.61
N ASP A 181 -1.79 -23.68 -5.04
CA ASP A 181 -3.18 -24.14 -4.86
C ASP A 181 -3.88 -24.39 -6.22
N SER A 182 -3.40 -23.75 -7.29
CA SER A 182 -3.91 -23.97 -8.66
C SER A 182 -3.41 -25.26 -9.30
N LEU A 183 -2.44 -25.95 -8.69
CA LEU A 183 -1.80 -27.16 -9.21
C LEU A 183 -2.44 -28.42 -8.63
N THR A 184 -3.14 -29.17 -9.47
CA THR A 184 -3.83 -30.40 -9.06
C THR A 184 -2.98 -31.67 -9.14
N PHE A 185 -1.75 -31.62 -9.72
CA PHE A 185 -1.10 -32.85 -10.17
C PHE A 185 0.28 -33.19 -9.58
N CYS A 186 0.92 -32.26 -8.89
CA CYS A 186 2.28 -32.54 -8.39
C CYS A 186 2.57 -31.84 -7.05
N PRO A 187 3.29 -32.49 -6.11
CA PRO A 187 3.68 -31.90 -4.85
C PRO A 187 4.78 -30.83 -5.08
N VAL A 188 4.44 -29.58 -4.81
CA VAL A 188 5.38 -28.45 -4.79
C VAL A 188 5.72 -28.11 -3.35
N ARG A 189 7.00 -28.13 -3.00
CA ARG A 189 7.48 -27.59 -1.72
C ARG A 189 7.97 -26.16 -1.95
N VAL A 190 7.25 -25.20 -1.40
CA VAL A 190 7.70 -23.80 -1.38
C VAL A 190 8.52 -23.54 -0.12
N VAL A 191 9.70 -22.98 -0.30
CA VAL A 191 10.56 -22.50 0.78
C VAL A 191 10.65 -20.98 0.62
N ARG A 192 10.26 -20.25 1.66
CA ARG A 192 10.39 -18.80 1.72
C ARG A 192 11.52 -18.44 2.66
N GLU A 193 12.51 -17.75 2.13
CA GLU A 193 13.61 -17.18 2.90
C GLU A 193 13.49 -15.66 2.85
N LYS A 194 13.35 -15.06 4.03
CA LYS A 194 13.14 -13.59 4.18
C LYS A 194 14.40 -12.99 4.77
N GLY A 195 14.67 -11.74 4.39
CA GLY A 195 15.68 -10.95 5.08
C GLY A 195 15.27 -10.61 6.52
N SER A 196 16.19 -9.99 7.27
CA SER A 196 15.93 -9.53 8.65
C SER A 196 14.85 -8.47 8.71
N ASP A 197 14.75 -7.63 7.68
CA ASP A 197 13.76 -6.57 7.54
C ASP A 197 12.84 -6.84 6.35
N PRO A 198 11.55 -6.41 6.41
CA PRO A 198 10.61 -6.61 5.32
C PRO A 198 11.00 -5.76 4.09
N LEU A 199 10.82 -6.31 2.90
CA LEU A 199 11.01 -5.59 1.65
C LEU A 199 9.79 -4.69 1.37
N ILE A 200 9.88 -3.43 1.80
CA ILE A 200 8.84 -2.42 1.58
C ILE A 200 9.10 -1.68 0.26
N VAL A 201 8.10 -1.62 -0.60
CA VAL A 201 8.18 -1.04 -1.95
C VAL A 201 6.99 -0.13 -2.20
N ASP A 202 7.18 0.97 -2.91
CA ASP A 202 6.07 1.84 -3.34
C ASP A 202 5.07 1.06 -4.21
N SER A 203 3.77 1.33 -4.04
CA SER A 203 2.70 0.59 -4.74
C SER A 203 2.83 0.62 -6.26
N GLU A 204 3.32 1.72 -6.84
CA GLU A 204 3.56 1.84 -8.29
C GLU A 204 4.61 0.85 -8.80
N LYS A 205 5.57 0.50 -7.97
CA LYS A 205 6.67 -0.41 -8.30
C LYS A 205 6.40 -1.84 -7.85
N ALA A 206 5.52 -2.01 -6.86
CA ALA A 206 5.10 -3.32 -6.38
C ALA A 206 4.36 -4.13 -7.47
N VAL A 207 3.55 -3.46 -8.32
CA VAL A 207 2.81 -4.13 -9.41
C VAL A 207 3.75 -4.80 -10.42
N PRO A 208 4.68 -4.09 -11.07
CA PRO A 208 5.60 -4.72 -12.04
C PRO A 208 6.49 -5.78 -11.39
N LEU A 209 6.95 -5.58 -10.14
CA LEU A 209 7.75 -6.57 -9.43
C LEU A 209 6.95 -7.85 -9.12
N ALA A 210 5.70 -7.71 -8.68
CA ALA A 210 4.80 -8.82 -8.42
C ALA A 210 4.47 -9.61 -9.68
N ILE A 211 4.22 -8.93 -10.80
CA ILE A 211 3.96 -9.58 -12.10
C ILE A 211 5.21 -10.34 -12.57
N ALA A 212 6.39 -9.73 -12.47
CA ALA A 212 7.65 -10.39 -12.83
C ALA A 212 7.90 -11.64 -11.97
N ALA A 213 7.73 -11.54 -10.65
CA ALA A 213 7.84 -12.67 -9.73
C ALA A 213 6.82 -13.77 -10.03
N ASN A 214 5.56 -13.41 -10.29
CA ASN A 214 4.52 -14.36 -10.65
C ASN A 214 4.85 -15.12 -11.95
N GLU A 215 5.34 -14.43 -13.00
CA GLU A 215 5.78 -15.08 -14.24
C GLU A 215 6.93 -16.06 -14.01
N LEU A 216 7.90 -15.69 -13.16
CA LEU A 216 9.03 -16.56 -12.82
C LEU A 216 8.60 -17.77 -12.00
N ILE A 217 7.67 -17.60 -11.04
CA ILE A 217 7.09 -18.68 -10.26
C ILE A 217 6.33 -19.64 -11.19
N HIS A 218 5.51 -19.13 -12.11
CA HIS A 218 4.82 -19.96 -13.08
C HIS A 218 5.80 -20.70 -14.02
N ASN A 219 6.83 -20.02 -14.50
CA ASN A 219 7.87 -20.67 -15.31
C ASN A 219 8.59 -21.78 -14.54
N ALA A 220 8.92 -21.55 -13.27
CA ALA A 220 9.53 -22.56 -12.41
C ALA A 220 8.61 -23.78 -12.22
N ILE A 221 7.31 -23.57 -12.11
CA ILE A 221 6.31 -24.61 -11.97
C ILE A 221 6.11 -25.36 -13.31
N ASP A 222 5.81 -24.64 -14.39
CA ASP A 222 5.48 -25.24 -15.71
C ASP A 222 6.66 -26.01 -16.30
N HIS A 223 7.88 -25.56 -16.03
CA HIS A 223 9.08 -26.13 -16.59
C HIS A 223 9.90 -26.98 -15.59
N GLY A 224 9.64 -26.87 -14.30
CA GLY A 224 10.41 -27.57 -13.25
C GLY A 224 10.07 -29.07 -13.10
N PHE A 225 8.92 -29.52 -13.63
CA PHE A 225 8.45 -30.89 -13.42
C PHE A 225 8.99 -31.96 -14.38
N TYR A 226 9.81 -31.62 -15.35
CA TYR A 226 10.28 -32.59 -16.34
C TYR A 226 11.13 -33.68 -15.67
N GLY A 227 10.53 -34.86 -15.47
CA GLY A 227 11.20 -36.04 -14.95
C GLY A 227 11.41 -36.10 -13.44
N MET A 228 10.78 -35.22 -12.65
CA MET A 228 10.92 -35.18 -11.19
C MET A 228 9.63 -35.51 -10.46
N ASN A 229 9.74 -36.24 -9.33
CA ASN A 229 8.61 -36.59 -8.46
C ASN A 229 8.22 -35.44 -7.50
N LYS A 230 9.05 -34.37 -7.39
CA LYS A 230 8.85 -33.26 -6.45
C LYS A 230 9.54 -32.01 -6.97
N LEU A 231 8.82 -30.89 -7.03
CA LEU A 231 9.39 -29.57 -7.27
C LEU A 231 9.74 -28.88 -5.94
N ILE A 232 10.94 -28.33 -5.87
CA ILE A 232 11.34 -27.40 -4.80
C ILE A 232 11.40 -26.02 -5.42
N LEU A 233 10.55 -25.11 -4.94
CA LEU A 233 10.53 -23.72 -5.30
C LEU A 233 11.00 -22.89 -4.10
N ILE A 234 12.10 -22.17 -4.26
CA ILE A 234 12.66 -21.30 -3.24
C ILE A 234 12.47 -19.87 -3.70
N VAL A 235 11.84 -19.04 -2.86
CA VAL A 235 11.66 -17.62 -3.13
C VAL A 235 12.30 -16.86 -1.96
N GLU A 236 13.33 -16.10 -2.27
CA GLU A 236 14.13 -15.37 -1.29
C GLU A 236 14.02 -13.87 -1.54
N THR A 237 13.99 -13.09 -0.46
CA THR A 237 14.03 -11.63 -0.47
C THR A 237 15.15 -11.15 0.45
N PRO A 238 16.44 -11.42 0.11
CA PRO A 238 17.53 -10.96 0.93
C PRO A 238 17.64 -9.44 0.83
N LEU A 239 17.81 -8.80 1.97
CA LEU A 239 18.21 -7.41 2.08
C LEU A 239 19.72 -7.36 2.23
N ASP A 240 20.41 -7.35 1.10
CA ASP A 240 21.80 -6.91 1.10
C ASP A 240 21.83 -5.39 1.24
N GLU A 241 22.73 -4.86 2.07
CA GLU A 241 22.88 -3.42 2.32
C GLU A 241 23.04 -2.59 1.05
N VAL A 242 23.33 -3.21 -0.09
CA VAL A 242 23.65 -2.55 -1.35
C VAL A 242 22.50 -2.54 -2.35
N LYS A 243 21.74 -3.62 -2.50
CA LYS A 243 20.63 -3.70 -3.47
C LYS A 243 19.56 -4.71 -3.03
N PRO A 244 18.30 -4.30 -2.89
CA PRO A 244 17.21 -5.24 -2.66
C PRO A 244 17.03 -6.13 -3.88
N HIS A 245 16.86 -7.43 -3.67
CA HIS A 245 16.64 -8.37 -4.75
C HIS A 245 15.64 -9.47 -4.38
N VAL A 246 15.07 -10.07 -5.42
CA VAL A 246 14.15 -11.20 -5.31
C VAL A 246 14.76 -12.35 -6.09
N TYR A 247 15.05 -13.46 -5.40
CA TYR A 247 15.48 -14.69 -6.02
C TYR A 247 14.33 -15.68 -6.12
N ILE A 248 14.22 -16.32 -7.27
CA ILE A 248 13.30 -17.43 -7.49
C ILE A 248 14.11 -18.60 -8.01
N LYS A 249 14.25 -19.66 -7.21
CA LYS A 249 15.04 -20.85 -7.53
C LYS A 249 14.13 -22.06 -7.63
N ASN A 250 14.39 -22.92 -8.58
CA ASN A 250 13.76 -24.23 -8.66
C ASN A 250 14.77 -25.31 -8.99
N ASN A 251 14.60 -26.48 -8.37
CA ASN A 251 15.36 -27.67 -8.76
C ASN A 251 14.92 -28.12 -10.15
N ARG A 252 15.86 -28.35 -11.05
CA ARG A 252 15.56 -28.72 -12.44
C ARG A 252 16.68 -29.49 -13.12
N HIS A 253 16.30 -30.24 -14.18
CA HIS A 253 17.22 -30.66 -15.25
C HIS A 253 17.93 -29.44 -15.88
N PRO A 254 19.18 -29.60 -16.31
CA PRO A 254 19.92 -28.46 -16.89
C PRO A 254 19.14 -27.80 -18.02
N LEU A 255 19.19 -26.47 -18.04
CA LEU A 255 18.64 -25.68 -19.15
C LEU A 255 19.18 -26.22 -20.48
N SER A 256 18.30 -26.40 -21.46
CA SER A 256 18.77 -26.71 -22.81
C SER A 256 19.72 -25.59 -23.31
N PRO A 257 20.71 -25.92 -24.15
CA PRO A 257 21.64 -24.92 -24.69
C PRO A 257 20.93 -23.72 -25.35
N GLU A 258 19.73 -23.94 -25.91
CA GLU A 258 18.90 -22.92 -26.54
C GLU A 258 18.34 -21.88 -25.55
N VAL A 259 18.17 -22.23 -24.27
CA VAL A 259 17.74 -21.28 -23.22
C VAL A 259 18.91 -20.48 -22.63
N LYS A 260 20.18 -20.91 -22.89
CA LYS A 260 21.36 -20.11 -22.56
C LYS A 260 21.48 -18.87 -23.43
N ASP A 261 20.91 -18.91 -24.64
CA ASP A 261 20.82 -17.73 -25.50
C ASP A 261 19.55 -16.98 -25.15
N MET A 262 19.70 -15.96 -24.27
CA MET A 262 18.59 -15.15 -23.72
C MET A 262 17.74 -14.44 -24.79
N ASN A 263 18.11 -14.49 -26.05
CA ASN A 263 17.35 -13.98 -27.21
C ASN A 263 16.26 -14.97 -27.70
N SER A 264 16.31 -16.25 -27.30
CA SER A 264 15.29 -17.26 -27.64
C SER A 264 14.29 -17.52 -26.49
N SER A 265 14.29 -16.68 -25.48
CA SER A 265 13.41 -16.81 -24.32
C SER A 265 11.93 -16.64 -24.71
N GLY A 266 11.08 -17.54 -24.21
CA GLY A 266 9.63 -17.45 -24.42
C GLY A 266 9.04 -16.13 -23.92
N LEU A 267 7.81 -15.82 -24.35
CA LEU A 267 7.10 -14.57 -24.04
C LEU A 267 7.16 -14.15 -22.57
N GLY A 268 7.14 -15.12 -21.63
CA GLY A 268 7.19 -14.84 -20.18
C GLY A 268 8.48 -14.15 -19.74
N LEU A 269 9.64 -14.65 -20.19
CA LEU A 269 10.93 -14.04 -19.83
C LEU A 269 11.13 -12.68 -20.50
N GLN A 270 10.55 -12.43 -21.68
CA GLN A 270 10.54 -11.10 -22.29
C GLN A 270 9.72 -10.11 -21.46
N ILE A 271 8.56 -10.54 -20.95
CA ILE A 271 7.73 -9.72 -20.03
C ILE A 271 8.53 -9.39 -18.78
N VAL A 272 9.16 -10.38 -18.13
CA VAL A 272 9.99 -10.17 -16.92
C VAL A 272 11.09 -9.15 -17.20
N ARG A 273 11.81 -9.31 -18.31
CA ARG A 273 12.89 -8.39 -18.68
C ARG A 273 12.37 -6.96 -18.86
N ASN A 274 11.29 -6.77 -19.61
CA ASN A 274 10.71 -5.45 -19.82
C ASN A 274 10.27 -4.80 -18.51
N LEU A 275 9.60 -5.53 -17.65
CA LEU A 275 9.15 -5.02 -16.34
C LEU A 275 10.35 -4.64 -15.45
N VAL A 276 11.37 -5.49 -15.38
CA VAL A 276 12.52 -5.26 -14.50
C VAL A 276 13.44 -4.17 -15.03
N GLU A 277 13.81 -4.22 -16.33
CA GLU A 277 14.80 -3.31 -16.89
C GLU A 277 14.21 -1.93 -17.25
N ILE A 278 12.96 -1.89 -17.76
CA ILE A 278 12.34 -0.64 -18.21
C ILE A 278 11.54 0.03 -17.10
N GLU A 279 10.62 -0.70 -16.44
CA GLU A 279 9.73 -0.09 -15.44
C GLU A 279 10.41 0.05 -14.07
N LEU A 280 11.13 -1.01 -13.62
CA LEU A 280 11.81 -1.01 -12.34
C LEU A 280 13.23 -0.44 -12.40
N LYS A 281 13.78 -0.21 -13.60
CA LYS A 281 15.18 0.24 -13.81
C LYS A 281 16.19 -0.63 -13.05
N GLY A 282 15.89 -1.90 -12.97
CA GLY A 282 16.70 -2.94 -12.32
C GLY A 282 17.48 -3.77 -13.34
N SER A 283 17.96 -4.94 -12.90
CA SER A 283 18.55 -5.94 -13.77
C SER A 283 17.99 -7.32 -13.50
N PHE A 284 17.90 -8.13 -14.55
CA PHE A 284 17.40 -9.50 -14.50
C PHE A 284 18.47 -10.45 -14.99
N GLU A 285 18.78 -11.47 -14.19
CA GLU A 285 19.72 -12.53 -14.55
C GLU A 285 19.08 -13.91 -14.38
N LEU A 286 19.41 -14.82 -15.28
CA LEU A 286 19.05 -16.23 -15.19
C LEU A 286 20.32 -17.07 -15.10
N ARG A 287 20.48 -17.81 -14.00
CA ARG A 287 21.66 -18.66 -13.74
C ARG A 287 21.25 -20.11 -13.59
N ASN A 288 22.14 -20.99 -13.96
CA ASN A 288 22.01 -22.44 -13.75
C ASN A 288 23.32 -22.96 -13.18
N ASP A 289 23.29 -23.52 -11.97
CA ASP A 289 24.42 -24.08 -11.28
C ASP A 289 24.52 -25.64 -11.43
N GLY A 290 23.58 -26.24 -12.19
CA GLY A 290 23.47 -27.66 -12.43
C GLY A 290 22.49 -28.37 -11.50
N GLU A 291 22.22 -27.83 -10.33
CA GLU A 291 21.24 -28.35 -9.39
C GLU A 291 19.97 -27.49 -9.38
N PHE A 292 20.14 -26.16 -9.47
CA PHE A 292 19.06 -25.19 -9.48
C PHE A 292 19.14 -24.27 -10.69
N VAL A 293 17.98 -23.84 -11.15
CA VAL A 293 17.83 -22.67 -12.01
C VAL A 293 17.41 -21.51 -11.12
N THR A 294 18.19 -20.44 -11.14
CA THR A 294 17.96 -19.25 -10.34
C THR A 294 17.63 -18.08 -11.26
N ALA A 295 16.47 -17.48 -11.04
CA ALA A 295 16.07 -16.22 -11.62
C ALA A 295 16.25 -15.11 -10.58
N ASP A 296 16.97 -14.08 -10.94
CA ASP A 296 17.48 -13.05 -10.07
C ASP A 296 16.98 -11.69 -10.53
N ILE A 297 16.22 -11.00 -9.69
CA ILE A 297 15.72 -9.65 -9.95
C ILE A 297 16.44 -8.70 -9.00
N TYR A 298 17.31 -7.87 -9.52
CA TYR A 298 17.94 -6.78 -8.78
C TYR A 298 17.15 -5.51 -8.94
N CYS A 299 16.74 -4.92 -7.84
CA CYS A 299 16.03 -3.66 -7.81
C CYS A 299 16.98 -2.49 -7.54
N SER A 300 16.75 -1.32 -8.14
CA SER A 300 17.53 -0.13 -7.78
C SER A 300 17.12 0.37 -6.38
N ARG A 301 18.07 0.98 -5.62
CA ARG A 301 17.80 1.56 -4.28
C ARG A 301 16.67 2.61 -4.28
N ALA A 302 16.41 3.25 -5.41
CA ALA A 302 15.29 4.20 -5.57
C ALA A 302 13.89 3.53 -5.52
N LEU A 303 13.83 2.19 -5.37
CA LEU A 303 12.58 1.44 -5.16
C LEU A 303 12.12 1.42 -3.69
N MET A 304 13.05 1.61 -2.76
CA MET A 304 12.73 1.77 -1.35
C MET A 304 12.40 3.24 -1.14
N GLY A 305 11.16 3.56 -0.86
CA GLY A 305 10.77 4.93 -0.51
C GLY A 305 11.71 5.46 0.58
N ALA A 306 12.53 6.44 0.22
CA ALA A 306 13.41 7.14 1.15
C ALA A 306 12.59 8.11 2.01
#